data_1793dc30a2d1440e2d5f82a3b71e1095
#
_entry.id   1793dc30a2d1440e2d5f82a3b71e1095
#
_cell.length_a   1.000
_cell.length_b   1.000
_cell.length_c   1.000
_cell.angle_alpha   90.00
_cell.angle_beta   90.00
_cell.angle_gamma   90.00
#
_symmetry.space_group_name_H-M   'P 1'
#
loop_
_entity.id
_entity.type
_entity.pdbx_description
1 polymer ?
#
loop_
_entity_poly.entity_id
_entity_poly.type
_entity_poly.pdbx_seq_one_letter_code
_entity_poly.pdbx_strand_id
1 'polypeptide(L)'
;MTVSKTKAKLVDVARQLFAKMGVENTTMNDIALASKKGRRTLYTYFKSKDEIYLAVVESELDILSDMMKRVADKDISPDKKIIEMIYTRLDAVKEVVYRNGTLRANFFRDIWRVEKVRKRFDAKEMQLFKSVLKEGQDKGVFHVDDVEMTAALVHYCVKGIEVPYIRGHIGANLDMETRKRYVANI
;
A
#
# COMPACT_ATOMS: atom_id res chain seq x y z
N MET A 1 15.10 -11.17 -9.26
CA MET A 1 14.32 -12.33 -9.73
C MET A 1 13.32 -11.85 -10.77
N THR A 2 13.44 -12.32 -12.01
CA THR A 2 12.52 -11.94 -13.10
C THR A 2 11.19 -12.63 -12.85
N VAL A 3 10.19 -11.88 -12.42
CA VAL A 3 8.82 -12.41 -12.30
C VAL A 3 8.40 -12.88 -13.69
N SER A 4 8.00 -14.14 -13.83
CA SER A 4 7.51 -14.67 -15.10
C SER A 4 6.36 -13.77 -15.61
N LYS A 5 6.43 -13.31 -16.85
CA LYS A 5 5.36 -12.51 -17.50
C LYS A 5 3.99 -13.16 -17.34
N THR A 6 3.93 -14.49 -17.32
CA THR A 6 2.68 -15.24 -17.09
C THR A 6 2.15 -15.07 -15.67
N LYS A 7 3.03 -15.12 -14.64
CA LYS A 7 2.62 -14.91 -13.24
C LYS A 7 2.06 -13.50 -13.05
N ALA A 8 2.75 -12.49 -13.56
CA ALA A 8 2.29 -11.10 -13.49
C ALA A 8 0.92 -10.91 -14.16
N LYS A 9 0.72 -11.49 -15.36
CA LYS A 9 -0.58 -11.46 -16.04
C LYS A 9 -1.70 -12.12 -15.23
N LEU A 10 -1.42 -13.26 -14.58
CA LEU A 10 -2.41 -13.96 -13.74
C LEU A 10 -2.81 -13.10 -12.53
N VAL A 11 -1.85 -12.44 -11.88
CA VAL A 11 -2.10 -11.52 -10.77
C VAL A 11 -2.93 -10.32 -11.22
N ASP A 12 -2.61 -9.73 -12.38
CA ASP A 12 -3.36 -8.59 -12.91
C ASP A 12 -4.81 -8.93 -13.24
N VAL A 13 -5.04 -10.07 -13.91
CA VAL A 13 -6.39 -10.57 -14.19
C VAL A 13 -7.16 -10.87 -12.91
N ALA A 14 -6.52 -11.50 -11.93
CA ALA A 14 -7.16 -11.76 -10.63
C ALA A 14 -7.53 -10.46 -9.92
N ARG A 15 -6.67 -9.44 -9.94
CA ARG A 15 -6.95 -8.10 -9.40
C ARG A 15 -8.22 -7.51 -10.02
N GLN A 16 -8.33 -7.55 -11.35
CA GLN A 16 -9.50 -7.03 -12.07
C GLN A 16 -10.79 -7.78 -11.71
N LEU A 17 -10.74 -9.11 -11.63
CA LEU A 17 -11.89 -9.93 -11.24
C LEU A 17 -12.29 -9.70 -9.79
N PHE A 18 -11.32 -9.63 -8.86
CA PHE A 18 -11.57 -9.32 -7.46
C PHE A 18 -12.21 -7.94 -7.28
N ALA A 19 -11.78 -6.94 -8.06
CA ALA A 19 -12.38 -5.62 -8.06
C ALA A 19 -13.84 -5.66 -8.57
N LYS A 20 -14.11 -6.44 -9.62
CA LYS A 20 -15.42 -6.48 -10.30
C LYS A 20 -16.45 -7.33 -9.56
N MET A 21 -16.06 -8.51 -9.09
CA MET A 21 -16.99 -9.53 -8.56
C MET A 21 -16.78 -9.82 -7.08
N GLY A 22 -15.68 -9.34 -6.51
CA GLY A 22 -15.23 -9.69 -5.16
C GLY A 22 -14.40 -10.97 -5.11
N VAL A 23 -13.60 -11.08 -4.05
CA VAL A 23 -12.74 -12.25 -3.83
C VAL A 23 -13.56 -13.51 -3.64
N GLU A 24 -14.66 -13.41 -2.88
CA GLU A 24 -15.50 -14.58 -2.57
C GLU A 24 -16.16 -15.18 -3.82
N ASN A 25 -16.65 -14.31 -4.70
CA ASN A 25 -17.39 -14.72 -5.90
C ASN A 25 -16.47 -15.06 -7.09
N THR A 26 -15.17 -14.86 -6.98
CA THR A 26 -14.20 -15.19 -8.03
C THR A 26 -13.65 -16.60 -7.81
N THR A 27 -13.65 -17.43 -8.85
CA THR A 27 -13.09 -18.78 -8.81
C THR A 27 -11.74 -18.85 -9.56
N MET A 28 -10.97 -19.91 -9.29
CA MET A 28 -9.74 -20.20 -10.04
C MET A 28 -10.05 -20.41 -11.55
N ASN A 29 -11.24 -20.93 -11.87
CA ASN A 29 -11.67 -21.13 -13.25
C ASN A 29 -11.90 -19.80 -13.96
N ASP A 30 -12.53 -18.84 -13.30
CA ASP A 30 -12.76 -17.50 -13.86
C ASP A 30 -11.44 -16.80 -14.20
N ILE A 31 -10.44 -16.93 -13.29
CA ILE A 31 -9.10 -16.38 -13.50
C ILE A 31 -8.41 -17.06 -14.70
N ALA A 32 -8.50 -18.39 -14.81
CA ALA A 32 -7.93 -19.13 -15.93
C ALA A 32 -8.54 -18.69 -17.28
N LEU A 33 -9.87 -18.62 -17.36
CA LEU A 33 -10.61 -18.19 -18.53
C LEU A 33 -10.26 -16.75 -18.92
N ALA A 34 -10.36 -15.81 -18.00
CA ALA A 34 -10.11 -14.39 -18.26
C ALA A 34 -8.64 -14.12 -18.64
N SER A 35 -7.69 -14.86 -18.09
CA SER A 35 -6.27 -14.75 -18.44
C SER A 35 -5.92 -15.39 -19.79
N LYS A 36 -6.85 -16.12 -20.41
CA LYS A 36 -6.63 -16.98 -21.58
C LYS A 36 -5.50 -18.00 -21.34
N LYS A 37 -5.45 -18.57 -20.15
CA LYS A 37 -4.50 -19.60 -19.75
C LYS A 37 -5.25 -20.87 -19.33
N GLY A 38 -4.67 -22.03 -19.61
CA GLY A 38 -5.23 -23.29 -19.14
C GLY A 38 -5.18 -23.39 -17.60
N ARG A 39 -6.17 -24.09 -17.00
CA ARG A 39 -6.20 -24.34 -15.55
C ARG A 39 -4.88 -24.94 -15.05
N ARG A 40 -4.29 -25.88 -15.79
CA ARG A 40 -2.99 -26.48 -15.45
C ARG A 40 -1.88 -25.41 -15.31
N THR A 41 -1.83 -24.44 -16.23
CA THR A 41 -0.87 -23.34 -16.17
C THR A 41 -1.10 -22.48 -14.92
N LEU A 42 -2.36 -22.17 -14.60
CA LEU A 42 -2.68 -21.39 -13.41
C LEU A 42 -2.21 -22.12 -12.13
N TYR A 43 -2.52 -23.42 -12.00
CA TYR A 43 -2.10 -24.22 -10.83
C TYR A 43 -0.58 -24.46 -10.74
N THR A 44 0.16 -24.27 -11.83
CA THR A 44 1.64 -24.27 -11.78
C THR A 44 2.18 -23.07 -10.98
N TYR A 45 1.49 -21.90 -11.02
CA TYR A 45 1.92 -20.69 -10.36
C TYR A 45 1.25 -20.49 -8.99
N PHE A 46 0.01 -20.92 -8.83
CA PHE A 46 -0.80 -20.69 -7.63
C PHE A 46 -1.63 -21.91 -7.28
N LYS A 47 -1.43 -22.44 -6.11
CA LYS A 47 -2.13 -23.67 -5.64
C LYS A 47 -3.57 -23.38 -5.20
N SER A 48 -3.86 -22.11 -4.84
CA SER A 48 -5.18 -21.73 -4.32
C SER A 48 -5.53 -20.28 -4.69
N LYS A 49 -6.81 -19.93 -4.55
CA LYS A 49 -7.31 -18.56 -4.65
C LYS A 49 -6.65 -17.65 -3.62
N ASP A 50 -6.35 -18.17 -2.44
CA ASP A 50 -5.67 -17.44 -1.38
C ASP A 50 -4.25 -17.02 -1.76
N GLU A 51 -3.49 -17.91 -2.42
CA GLU A 51 -2.15 -17.55 -2.92
C GLU A 51 -2.20 -16.44 -3.96
N ILE A 52 -3.20 -16.46 -4.85
CA ILE A 52 -3.40 -15.37 -5.82
C ILE A 52 -3.81 -14.08 -5.10
N TYR A 53 -4.72 -14.18 -4.12
CA TYR A 53 -5.14 -13.03 -3.33
C TYR A 53 -3.95 -12.35 -2.64
N LEU A 54 -3.11 -13.12 -1.96
CA LEU A 54 -1.89 -12.59 -1.33
C LEU A 54 -0.92 -11.98 -2.35
N ALA A 55 -0.79 -12.58 -3.54
CA ALA A 55 0.03 -12.03 -4.60
C ALA A 55 -0.54 -10.73 -5.18
N VAL A 56 -1.87 -10.56 -5.23
CA VAL A 56 -2.51 -9.29 -5.59
C VAL A 56 -2.22 -8.24 -4.53
N VAL A 57 -2.38 -8.56 -3.24
CA VAL A 57 -2.06 -7.64 -2.14
C VAL A 57 -0.59 -7.23 -2.17
N GLU A 58 0.33 -8.19 -2.37
CA GLU A 58 1.77 -7.91 -2.49
C GLU A 58 2.05 -6.94 -3.64
N SER A 59 1.41 -7.15 -4.79
CA SER A 59 1.56 -6.28 -5.96
C SER A 59 1.05 -4.85 -5.70
N GLU A 60 -0.07 -4.68 -4.97
CA GLU A 60 -0.57 -3.35 -4.58
C GLU A 60 0.40 -2.64 -3.61
N LEU A 61 0.95 -3.39 -2.65
CA LEU A 61 1.93 -2.85 -1.71
C LEU A 61 3.27 -2.49 -2.39
N ASP A 62 3.70 -3.25 -3.39
CA ASP A 62 4.89 -2.89 -4.18
C ASP A 62 4.65 -1.60 -4.99
N ILE A 63 3.47 -1.43 -5.60
CA ILE A 63 3.09 -0.18 -6.29
C ILE A 63 3.11 1.00 -5.32
N LEU A 64 2.54 0.85 -4.13
CA LEU A 64 2.55 1.88 -3.10
C LEU A 64 3.97 2.21 -2.65
N SER A 65 4.81 1.20 -2.44
CA SER A 65 6.23 1.38 -2.09
C SER A 65 6.97 2.22 -3.15
N ASP A 66 6.71 1.95 -4.44
CA ASP A 66 7.30 2.70 -5.54
C ASP A 66 6.77 4.15 -5.62
N MET A 67 5.48 4.37 -5.27
CA MET A 67 4.92 5.72 -5.18
C MET A 67 5.57 6.53 -4.07
N MET A 68 5.72 5.95 -2.87
CA MET A 68 6.37 6.58 -1.73
C MET A 68 7.84 6.88 -2.02
N LYS A 69 8.55 5.92 -2.66
CA LYS A 69 9.94 6.13 -3.07
C LYS A 69 10.07 7.32 -4.03
N ARG A 70 9.19 7.44 -5.02
CA ARG A 70 9.19 8.61 -5.92
C ARG A 70 9.01 9.92 -5.19
N VAL A 71 8.21 9.96 -4.11
CA VAL A 71 8.08 11.16 -3.27
C VAL A 71 9.37 11.44 -2.51
N ALA A 72 9.98 10.42 -1.91
CA ALA A 72 11.24 10.55 -1.17
C ALA A 72 12.39 11.03 -2.07
N ASP A 73 12.38 10.65 -3.37
CA ASP A 73 13.39 11.02 -4.36
C ASP A 73 13.14 12.42 -4.99
N LYS A 74 12.05 13.13 -4.66
CA LYS A 74 11.77 14.48 -5.19
C LYS A 74 12.79 15.50 -4.70
N ASP A 75 13.05 16.50 -5.53
CA ASP A 75 13.84 17.68 -5.14
C ASP A 75 12.95 18.74 -4.47
N ILE A 76 12.49 18.42 -3.26
CA ILE A 76 11.72 19.30 -2.38
C ILE A 76 12.27 19.21 -0.95
N SER A 77 11.87 20.14 -0.08
CA SER A 77 12.32 20.11 1.31
C SER A 77 11.85 18.86 2.06
N PRO A 78 12.65 18.31 3.00
CA PRO A 78 12.36 17.08 3.72
C PRO A 78 11.03 17.06 4.48
N ASP A 79 10.62 18.19 5.06
CA ASP A 79 9.32 18.36 5.70
C ASP A 79 8.16 18.11 4.73
N LYS A 80 8.25 18.67 3.51
CA LYS A 80 7.27 18.44 2.45
C LYS A 80 7.27 17.00 1.97
N LYS A 81 8.45 16.34 1.92
CA LYS A 81 8.53 14.91 1.58
C LYS A 81 7.77 14.06 2.57
N ILE A 82 7.96 14.26 3.89
CA ILE A 82 7.25 13.52 4.94
C ILE A 82 5.73 13.67 4.78
N ILE A 83 5.26 14.91 4.65
CA ILE A 83 3.83 15.21 4.48
C ILE A 83 3.28 14.51 3.23
N GLU A 84 3.97 14.64 2.11
CA GLU A 84 3.53 14.07 0.83
C GLU A 84 3.57 12.53 0.85
N MET A 85 4.54 11.90 1.51
CA MET A 85 4.61 10.46 1.71
C MET A 85 3.42 9.95 2.54
N ILE A 86 3.06 10.63 3.63
CA ILE A 86 1.91 10.28 4.47
C ILE A 86 0.62 10.29 3.64
N TYR A 87 0.37 11.37 2.89
CA TYR A 87 -0.84 11.44 2.04
C TYR A 87 -0.82 10.43 0.91
N THR A 88 0.32 10.25 0.23
CA THR A 88 0.46 9.24 -0.82
C THR A 88 0.06 7.86 -0.30
N ARG A 89 0.49 7.51 0.91
CA ARG A 89 0.13 6.24 1.55
C ARG A 89 -1.36 6.15 1.85
N LEU A 90 -1.90 7.15 2.53
CA LEU A 90 -3.31 7.15 2.95
C LEU A 90 -4.27 7.14 1.75
N ASP A 91 -4.00 7.95 0.74
CA ASP A 91 -4.83 8.04 -0.46
C ASP A 91 -4.73 6.77 -1.31
N ALA A 92 -3.55 6.19 -1.48
CA ALA A 92 -3.38 4.95 -2.22
C ALA A 92 -4.11 3.78 -1.55
N VAL A 93 -4.00 3.62 -0.23
CA VAL A 93 -4.73 2.56 0.50
C VAL A 93 -6.24 2.80 0.42
N LYS A 94 -6.69 4.05 0.56
CA LYS A 94 -8.11 4.42 0.40
C LYS A 94 -8.60 4.06 -1.00
N GLU A 95 -7.86 4.40 -2.05
CA GLU A 95 -8.22 4.08 -3.44
C GLU A 95 -8.32 2.57 -3.67
N VAL A 96 -7.35 1.78 -3.18
CA VAL A 96 -7.38 0.32 -3.28
C VAL A 96 -8.63 -0.26 -2.60
N VAL A 97 -8.98 0.24 -1.41
CA VAL A 97 -10.16 -0.21 -0.67
C VAL A 97 -11.46 0.19 -1.37
N TYR A 98 -11.53 1.39 -1.96
CA TYR A 98 -12.73 1.83 -2.70
C TYR A 98 -12.89 1.10 -4.03
N ARG A 99 -11.81 0.95 -4.80
CA ARG A 99 -11.79 0.24 -6.09
C ARG A 99 -12.16 -1.22 -5.94
N ASN A 100 -11.73 -1.84 -4.86
CA ASN A 100 -11.95 -3.25 -4.57
C ASN A 100 -13.03 -3.45 -3.48
N GLY A 101 -14.21 -2.87 -3.63
CA GLY A 101 -15.29 -2.73 -2.63
C GLY A 101 -15.52 -3.89 -1.65
N THR A 102 -15.21 -5.14 -2.04
CA THR A 102 -15.25 -6.34 -1.19
C THR A 102 -13.93 -6.58 -0.42
N LEU A 103 -12.80 -6.03 -0.85
CA LEU A 103 -11.59 -5.98 -0.04
C LEU A 103 -11.79 -5.17 1.25
N ARG A 104 -12.79 -4.25 1.25
CA ARG A 104 -13.14 -3.44 2.41
C ARG A 104 -13.54 -4.29 3.63
N ALA A 105 -14.38 -5.30 3.44
CA ALA A 105 -14.80 -6.17 4.55
C ALA A 105 -13.71 -7.20 4.90
N ASN A 106 -13.02 -7.75 3.91
CA ASN A 106 -12.02 -8.79 4.09
C ASN A 106 -10.66 -8.23 4.50
N PHE A 107 -10.28 -7.03 4.06
CA PHE A 107 -9.04 -6.35 4.47
C PHE A 107 -8.96 -6.16 5.99
N PHE A 108 -10.08 -5.81 6.64
CA PHE A 108 -10.14 -5.66 8.10
C PHE A 108 -10.34 -6.99 8.83
N ARG A 109 -10.96 -8.00 8.18
CA ARG A 109 -11.21 -9.32 8.77
C ARG A 109 -9.98 -10.23 8.68
N ASP A 110 -9.23 -10.15 7.58
CA ASP A 110 -8.10 -11.04 7.29
C ASP A 110 -6.73 -10.39 7.56
N ILE A 111 -6.68 -9.43 8.50
CA ILE A 111 -5.47 -8.65 8.81
C ILE A 111 -4.26 -9.57 9.10
N TRP A 112 -4.49 -10.71 9.76
CA TRP A 112 -3.46 -11.70 10.07
C TRP A 112 -2.89 -12.41 8.84
N ARG A 113 -3.72 -12.67 7.82
CA ARG A 113 -3.28 -13.31 6.56
C ARG A 113 -2.41 -12.36 5.74
N VAL A 114 -2.75 -11.09 5.75
CA VAL A 114 -2.05 -10.05 5.01
C VAL A 114 -0.81 -9.56 5.76
N GLU A 115 -0.73 -9.76 7.07
CA GLU A 115 0.35 -9.28 7.94
C GLU A 115 1.74 -9.73 7.45
N LYS A 116 1.89 -10.99 7.02
CA LYS A 116 3.16 -11.50 6.50
C LYS A 116 3.65 -10.76 5.25
N VAL A 117 2.71 -10.40 4.37
CA VAL A 117 3.01 -9.63 3.14
C VAL A 117 3.29 -8.18 3.49
N ARG A 118 2.53 -7.61 4.44
CA ARG A 118 2.72 -6.22 4.91
C ARG A 118 4.06 -5.99 5.59
N LYS A 119 4.62 -6.95 6.32
CA LYS A 119 5.93 -6.80 6.99
C LYS A 119 7.04 -6.33 6.05
N ARG A 120 7.05 -6.84 4.82
CA ARG A 120 8.03 -6.41 3.82
C ARG A 120 7.81 -4.97 3.38
N PHE A 121 6.57 -4.56 3.20
CA PHE A 121 6.20 -3.19 2.89
C PHE A 121 6.54 -2.26 4.07
N ASP A 122 6.12 -2.62 5.29
CA ASP A 122 6.37 -1.86 6.50
C ASP A 122 7.88 -1.59 6.71
N ALA A 123 8.73 -2.60 6.44
CA ALA A 123 10.18 -2.44 6.50
C ALA A 123 10.72 -1.44 5.46
N LYS A 124 10.23 -1.50 4.21
CA LYS A 124 10.62 -0.55 3.15
C LYS A 124 10.16 0.88 3.49
N GLU A 125 8.92 1.02 3.93
CA GLU A 125 8.33 2.31 4.35
C GLU A 125 9.15 2.95 5.48
N MET A 126 9.49 2.16 6.49
CA MET A 126 10.33 2.60 7.61
C MET A 126 11.69 3.13 7.12
N GLN A 127 12.33 2.43 6.18
CA GLN A 127 13.60 2.90 5.61
C GLN A 127 13.45 4.20 4.83
N LEU A 128 12.35 4.41 4.11
CA LEU A 128 12.08 5.66 3.42
C LEU A 128 11.90 6.82 4.41
N PHE A 129 11.11 6.63 5.48
CA PHE A 129 10.97 7.66 6.52
C PHE A 129 12.31 7.99 7.17
N LYS A 130 13.12 6.98 7.51
CA LYS A 130 14.48 7.20 8.07
C LYS A 130 15.35 8.01 7.13
N SER A 131 15.35 7.69 5.83
CA SER A 131 16.19 8.40 4.86
C SER A 131 15.81 9.88 4.75
N VAL A 132 14.51 10.20 4.74
CA VAL A 132 14.02 11.58 4.64
C VAL A 132 14.24 12.35 5.95
N LEU A 133 14.05 11.70 7.13
CA LEU A 133 14.33 12.31 8.43
C LEU A 133 15.82 12.64 8.57
N LYS A 134 16.71 11.73 8.15
CA LYS A 134 18.15 11.97 8.16
C LYS A 134 18.54 13.09 7.18
N GLU A 135 17.99 13.10 5.97
CA GLU A 135 18.18 14.21 5.03
C GLU A 135 17.79 15.56 5.65
N GLY A 136 16.65 15.59 6.38
CA GLY A 136 16.18 16.81 7.04
C GLY A 136 17.05 17.24 8.21
N GLN A 137 17.60 16.27 8.98
CA GLN A 137 18.57 16.56 10.02
C GLN A 137 19.88 17.12 9.43
N ASP A 138 20.40 16.48 8.39
CA ASP A 138 21.64 16.92 7.72
C ASP A 138 21.51 18.33 7.08
N LYS A 139 20.31 18.69 6.63
CA LYS A 139 19.98 20.01 6.09
C LYS A 139 19.55 21.05 7.14
N GLY A 140 19.48 20.66 8.42
CA GLY A 140 19.03 21.55 9.50
C GLY A 140 17.53 21.90 9.46
N VAL A 141 16.72 21.11 8.73
CA VAL A 141 15.25 21.30 8.64
C VAL A 141 14.56 20.64 9.85
N PHE A 142 15.10 19.52 10.34
CA PHE A 142 14.60 18.82 11.51
C PHE A 142 15.63 18.79 12.64
N HIS A 143 15.14 18.87 13.87
CA HIS A 143 15.91 18.49 15.05
C HIS A 143 15.32 17.16 15.55
N VAL A 144 16.05 16.07 15.33
CA VAL A 144 15.62 14.71 15.64
C VAL A 144 16.71 14.03 16.48
N ASP A 145 16.40 13.71 17.73
CA ASP A 145 17.36 13.06 18.64
C ASP A 145 17.60 11.58 18.25
N ASP A 146 16.53 10.89 17.88
CA ASP A 146 16.57 9.48 17.47
C ASP A 146 15.75 9.27 16.18
N VAL A 147 16.45 9.13 15.07
CA VAL A 147 15.85 8.92 13.74
C VAL A 147 15.10 7.58 13.66
N GLU A 148 15.61 6.53 14.33
CA GLU A 148 14.96 5.21 14.36
C GLU A 148 13.60 5.29 15.05
N MET A 149 13.59 5.84 16.27
CA MET A 149 12.37 5.99 17.06
C MET A 149 11.38 6.91 16.37
N THR A 150 11.84 8.04 15.83
CA THR A 150 10.97 9.00 15.14
C THR A 150 10.35 8.38 13.90
N ALA A 151 11.12 7.65 13.07
CA ALA A 151 10.57 6.94 11.92
C ALA A 151 9.53 5.88 12.32
N ALA A 152 9.79 5.16 13.42
CA ALA A 152 8.84 4.18 13.95
C ALA A 152 7.54 4.85 14.43
N LEU A 153 7.64 5.96 15.14
CA LEU A 153 6.47 6.73 15.58
C LEU A 153 5.65 7.22 14.39
N VAL A 154 6.28 7.83 13.38
CA VAL A 154 5.59 8.27 12.16
C VAL A 154 4.88 7.09 11.49
N HIS A 155 5.58 5.96 11.29
CA HIS A 155 5.02 4.76 10.70
C HIS A 155 3.78 4.25 11.44
N TYR A 156 3.87 4.07 12.76
CA TYR A 156 2.77 3.56 13.56
C TYR A 156 1.62 4.56 13.71
N CYS A 157 1.89 5.86 13.77
CA CYS A 157 0.85 6.90 13.73
C CYS A 157 0.06 6.84 12.42
N VAL A 158 0.75 6.79 11.28
CA VAL A 158 0.10 6.69 9.97
C VAL A 158 -0.71 5.40 9.84
N LYS A 159 -0.16 4.28 10.32
CA LYS A 159 -0.86 2.99 10.35
C LYS A 159 -2.12 3.03 11.24
N GLY A 160 -2.07 3.74 12.37
CA GLY A 160 -3.20 3.91 13.29
C GLY A 160 -4.35 4.75 12.71
N ILE A 161 -4.03 5.78 11.94
CA ILE A 161 -5.05 6.66 11.32
C ILE A 161 -5.60 6.12 9.99
N GLU A 162 -5.02 5.07 9.44
CA GLU A 162 -5.39 4.49 8.14
C GLU A 162 -6.89 4.11 8.10
N VAL A 163 -7.39 3.39 9.10
CA VAL A 163 -8.79 2.96 9.16
C VAL A 163 -9.78 4.13 9.31
N PRO A 164 -9.57 5.06 10.26
CA PRO A 164 -10.38 6.27 10.35
C PRO A 164 -10.38 7.11 9.07
N TYR A 165 -9.24 7.22 8.39
CA TYR A 165 -9.12 7.94 7.13
C TYR A 165 -9.92 7.28 6.00
N ILE A 166 -9.81 5.95 5.84
CA ILE A 166 -10.57 5.18 4.84
C ILE A 166 -12.07 5.31 5.08
N ARG A 167 -12.50 5.28 6.34
CA ARG A 167 -13.92 5.42 6.71
C ARG A 167 -14.45 6.85 6.63
N GLY A 168 -13.60 7.83 6.35
CA GLY A 168 -13.98 9.22 6.28
C GLY A 168 -14.22 9.88 7.64
N HIS A 169 -13.77 9.27 8.73
CA HIS A 169 -13.84 9.89 10.07
C HIS A 169 -12.78 10.99 10.22
N ILE A 170 -11.69 10.92 9.45
CA ILE A 170 -10.62 11.91 9.41
C ILE A 170 -10.44 12.33 7.95
N GLY A 171 -10.42 13.64 7.70
CA GLY A 171 -10.04 14.20 6.40
C GLY A 171 -11.05 14.04 5.26
N ALA A 172 -12.27 13.56 5.51
CA ALA A 172 -13.25 13.30 4.47
C ALA A 172 -13.71 14.56 3.70
N ASN A 173 -13.72 15.71 4.35
CA ASN A 173 -14.22 16.98 3.80
C ASN A 173 -13.12 18.03 3.64
N LEU A 174 -11.85 17.64 3.73
CA LEU A 174 -10.74 18.56 3.62
C LEU A 174 -10.22 18.58 2.18
N ASP A 175 -10.12 19.78 1.59
CA ASP A 175 -9.35 19.95 0.36
C ASP A 175 -7.86 19.68 0.61
N MET A 176 -7.10 19.55 -0.48
CA MET A 176 -5.68 19.18 -0.41
C MET A 176 -4.84 20.20 0.37
N GLU A 177 -5.23 21.46 0.35
CA GLU A 177 -4.50 22.55 1.00
C GLU A 177 -4.76 22.55 2.52
N THR A 178 -5.99 22.37 2.90
CA THR A 178 -6.39 22.23 4.32
C THR A 178 -5.80 20.96 4.94
N ARG A 179 -5.74 19.85 4.20
CA ARG A 179 -5.06 18.60 4.63
C ARG A 179 -3.59 18.86 4.95
N LYS A 180 -2.85 19.52 4.03
CA LYS A 180 -1.43 19.87 4.22
C LYS A 180 -1.22 20.72 5.47
N ARG A 181 -2.10 21.69 5.71
CA ARG A 181 -2.04 22.57 6.88
C ARG A 181 -2.23 21.79 8.21
N TYR A 182 -3.14 20.82 8.24
CA TYR A 182 -3.33 20.02 9.47
C TYR A 182 -2.13 19.13 9.79
N VAL A 183 -1.52 18.50 8.80
CA VAL A 183 -0.33 17.66 9.02
C VAL A 183 0.90 18.51 9.37
N ALA A 184 1.01 19.73 8.85
CA ALA A 184 2.10 20.65 9.18
C ALA A 184 2.04 21.20 10.62
N ASN A 185 0.91 21.01 11.32
CA ASN A 185 0.68 21.49 12.69
C ASN A 185 0.73 20.34 13.74
N ILE A 186 1.06 19.10 13.33
CA ILE A 186 1.32 17.96 14.22
C ILE A 186 2.83 17.82 14.46
#